data_1f6f333584c6207c931f873f0e8b280e
#
_entry.id   1f6f333584c6207c931f873f0e8b280e
#
_cell.length_a   1.000
_cell.length_b   1.000
_cell.length_c   1.000
_cell.angle_alpha   90.00
_cell.angle_beta   90.00
_cell.angle_gamma   90.00
#
_symmetry.space_group_name_H-M   'P 1'
#
loop_
_entity.id
_entity.type
_entity.pdbx_description
1 polymer ?
#
loop_
_entity_poly.entity_id
_entity_poly.type
_entity_poly.pdbx_seq_one_letter_code
_entity_poly.pdbx_strand_id
1 'polypeptide(L)'
;MPEYNNINYWDNSDKNIKRKYIMKYVTFDPKIHDANKIATLKYNVDFRTYDKLFDSKEKAIAEIEKTLKKDECIKVIYDNENIIGMLSAYTHDKRPKTQFRTIKLLIVEILDYFVICDIKKDDVYIGEIAIDENQRSKGYGTKVIKDVIDYAQKKGYKRVILDADFRNPKAKALYERLGFKVYDKKSFLKRGMYNMEFKLS
;
A
#
# COMPACT_ATOMS: atom_id res chain seq x y z
N MET A 1 -18.43 -23.97 -8.67
CA MET A 1 -17.94 -23.01 -7.66
C MET A 1 -16.42 -23.06 -7.71
N PRO A 2 -15.69 -21.99 -8.03
CA PRO A 2 -14.24 -22.03 -8.05
C PRO A 2 -13.76 -22.10 -6.60
N GLU A 3 -12.94 -23.10 -6.29
CA GLU A 3 -12.24 -23.23 -5.02
C GLU A 3 -11.29 -22.04 -4.86
N TYR A 4 -11.64 -21.16 -3.93
CA TYR A 4 -10.75 -20.10 -3.48
C TYR A 4 -9.62 -20.73 -2.70
N ASN A 5 -8.47 -20.97 -3.33
CA ASN A 5 -7.24 -21.29 -2.64
C ASN A 5 -6.88 -20.12 -1.72
N ASN A 6 -7.38 -20.20 -0.48
CA ASN A 6 -7.06 -19.31 0.62
C ASN A 6 -5.59 -19.50 0.99
N ILE A 7 -4.70 -18.76 0.37
CA ILE A 7 -3.38 -18.52 0.94
C ILE A 7 -3.57 -17.42 1.98
N ASN A 8 -4.07 -17.82 3.15
CA ASN A 8 -4.15 -16.98 4.34
C ASN A 8 -2.73 -16.81 4.91
N TYR A 9 -1.90 -15.96 4.31
CA TYR A 9 -0.64 -15.54 4.94
C TYR A 9 -0.85 -14.63 6.15
N TRP A 10 -2.11 -14.28 6.47
CA TRP A 10 -2.49 -13.30 7.47
C TRP A 10 -3.62 -13.82 8.38
N ASP A 11 -3.62 -15.11 8.74
CA ASP A 11 -4.61 -15.67 9.66
C ASP A 11 -4.28 -15.27 11.11
N ASN A 12 -5.11 -14.41 11.68
CA ASN A 12 -5.10 -14.04 13.09
C ASN A 12 -6.22 -14.79 13.82
N SER A 13 -5.99 -16.08 14.14
CA SER A 13 -6.86 -16.88 14.99
C SER A 13 -6.55 -16.68 16.48
N ASP A 14 -6.78 -15.49 17.00
CA ASP A 14 -6.78 -15.26 18.46
C ASP A 14 -8.22 -15.12 18.97
N LYS A 15 -8.69 -16.09 19.76
CA LYS A 15 -10.09 -16.35 20.09
C LYS A 15 -10.72 -15.47 21.19
N ASN A 16 -10.10 -14.36 21.61
CA ASN A 16 -10.62 -13.56 22.73
C ASN A 16 -10.48 -12.06 22.57
N ILE A 17 -11.27 -11.43 21.67
CA ILE A 17 -11.51 -9.97 21.75
C ILE A 17 -12.87 -9.62 21.13
N LYS A 18 -13.68 -8.83 21.85
CA LYS A 18 -14.96 -8.24 21.44
C LYS A 18 -14.96 -7.72 20.02
N ARG A 19 -15.92 -8.15 19.17
CA ARG A 19 -16.15 -7.80 17.75
C ARG A 19 -14.87 -7.34 17.03
N LYS A 20 -13.97 -8.28 16.80
CA LYS A 20 -12.77 -8.07 16.00
C LYS A 20 -13.23 -8.03 14.54
N TYR A 21 -13.04 -6.90 13.86
CA TYR A 21 -13.15 -6.82 12.41
C TYR A 21 -12.26 -7.92 11.81
N ILE A 22 -12.85 -8.89 11.16
CA ILE A 22 -12.11 -9.95 10.49
C ILE A 22 -11.70 -9.36 9.15
N MET A 23 -10.54 -8.69 9.13
CA MET A 23 -9.97 -8.20 7.88
C MET A 23 -9.37 -9.36 7.11
N LYS A 24 -9.72 -9.46 5.84
CA LYS A 24 -9.21 -10.45 4.91
C LYS A 24 -8.37 -9.76 3.85
N TYR A 25 -7.20 -10.32 3.55
CA TYR A 25 -6.29 -9.85 2.51
C TYR A 25 -6.29 -10.83 1.35
N VAL A 26 -6.72 -10.41 0.19
CA VAL A 26 -6.80 -11.24 -1.01
C VAL A 26 -5.87 -10.68 -2.07
N THR A 27 -5.04 -11.52 -2.69
CA THR A 27 -4.19 -11.11 -3.81
C THR A 27 -5.04 -10.50 -4.92
N PHE A 28 -4.67 -9.32 -5.39
CA PHE A 28 -5.39 -8.66 -6.46
C PHE A 28 -5.33 -9.47 -7.76
N ASP A 29 -6.49 -9.66 -8.36
CA ASP A 29 -6.66 -10.26 -9.68
C ASP A 29 -7.82 -9.52 -10.39
N PRO A 30 -7.57 -8.84 -11.53
CA PRO A 30 -8.60 -8.07 -12.24
C PRO A 30 -9.72 -8.92 -12.83
N LYS A 31 -9.59 -10.25 -12.82
CA LYS A 31 -10.65 -11.16 -13.25
C LYS A 31 -11.73 -11.37 -12.18
N ILE A 32 -11.43 -11.09 -10.93
CA ILE A 32 -12.33 -11.32 -9.78
C ILE A 32 -12.56 -10.08 -8.93
N HIS A 33 -11.72 -9.04 -9.07
CA HIS A 33 -11.84 -7.80 -8.34
C HIS A 33 -12.20 -6.65 -9.27
N ASP A 34 -12.96 -5.69 -8.75
CA ASP A 34 -13.24 -4.43 -9.44
C ASP A 34 -11.93 -3.63 -9.61
N ALA A 35 -11.39 -3.66 -10.84
CA ALA A 35 -10.15 -2.99 -11.18
C ALA A 35 -10.28 -1.45 -11.09
N ASN A 36 -11.46 -0.90 -11.41
CA ASN A 36 -11.72 0.53 -11.32
C ASN A 36 -11.67 1.01 -9.87
N LYS A 37 -12.26 0.24 -8.94
CA LYS A 37 -12.17 0.54 -7.51
C LYS A 37 -10.73 0.54 -7.01
N ILE A 38 -9.92 -0.43 -7.41
CA ILE A 38 -8.50 -0.48 -7.03
C ILE A 38 -7.71 0.67 -7.66
N ALA A 39 -7.96 1.01 -8.92
CA ALA A 39 -7.36 2.18 -9.56
C ALA A 39 -7.73 3.49 -8.85
N THR A 40 -8.98 3.62 -8.42
CA THR A 40 -9.45 4.77 -7.62
C THR A 40 -8.72 4.86 -6.28
N LEU A 41 -8.54 3.73 -5.59
CA LEU A 41 -7.78 3.69 -4.34
C LEU A 41 -6.32 4.09 -4.55
N LYS A 42 -5.66 3.61 -5.63
CA LYS A 42 -4.29 4.02 -6.00
C LYS A 42 -4.20 5.50 -6.30
N TYR A 43 -5.09 6.03 -7.13
CA TYR A 43 -5.16 7.46 -7.39
C TYR A 43 -5.24 8.27 -6.10
N ASN A 44 -6.06 7.86 -5.14
CA ASN A 44 -6.26 8.57 -3.87
C ASN A 44 -5.01 8.58 -2.96
N VAL A 45 -4.05 7.67 -3.16
CA VAL A 45 -2.78 7.67 -2.41
C VAL A 45 -1.95 8.88 -2.77
N ASP A 46 -1.84 9.21 -4.07
CA ASP A 46 -1.03 10.33 -4.55
C ASP A 46 -1.76 11.21 -5.58
N PHE A 47 -3.03 11.52 -5.31
CA PHE A 47 -3.86 12.35 -6.18
C PHE A 47 -3.16 13.66 -6.57
N ARG A 48 -2.35 14.26 -5.66
CA ARG A 48 -1.64 15.52 -5.92
C ARG A 48 -0.63 15.44 -7.06
N THR A 49 -0.07 14.25 -7.30
CA THR A 49 0.84 14.03 -8.44
C THR A 49 0.04 13.74 -9.70
N TYR A 50 -0.99 12.92 -9.60
CA TYR A 50 -1.85 12.60 -10.75
C TYR A 50 -2.58 13.83 -11.29
N ASP A 51 -3.13 14.70 -10.43
CA ASP A 51 -3.82 15.94 -10.83
C ASP A 51 -2.94 16.92 -11.60
N LYS A 52 -1.62 16.85 -11.41
CA LYS A 52 -0.67 17.69 -12.19
C LYS A 52 -0.35 17.13 -13.58
N LEU A 53 -0.57 15.85 -13.77
CA LEU A 53 -0.19 15.13 -14.98
C LEU A 53 -1.39 14.83 -15.90
N PHE A 54 -2.58 14.73 -15.32
CA PHE A 54 -3.79 14.37 -16.05
C PHE A 54 -4.82 15.50 -16.01
N ASP A 55 -5.58 15.63 -17.09
CA ASP A 55 -6.58 16.70 -17.26
C ASP A 55 -7.80 16.50 -16.35
N SER A 56 -8.05 15.28 -15.89
CA SER A 56 -9.11 14.96 -14.94
C SER A 56 -8.79 13.71 -14.13
N LYS A 57 -9.48 13.58 -12.98
CA LYS A 57 -9.43 12.40 -12.12
C LYS A 57 -9.82 11.12 -12.86
N GLU A 58 -10.89 11.20 -13.66
CA GLU A 58 -11.42 10.05 -14.40
C GLU A 58 -10.39 9.54 -15.42
N LYS A 59 -9.70 10.45 -16.13
CA LYS A 59 -8.62 10.08 -17.05
C LYS A 59 -7.45 9.43 -16.31
N ALA A 60 -7.06 9.97 -15.17
CA ALA A 60 -5.98 9.37 -14.36
C ALA A 60 -6.35 7.96 -13.89
N ILE A 61 -7.55 7.78 -13.34
CA ILE A 61 -8.04 6.48 -12.88
C ILE A 61 -8.10 5.48 -14.04
N ALA A 62 -8.64 5.86 -15.20
CA ALA A 62 -8.72 5.00 -16.37
C ALA A 62 -7.34 4.55 -16.88
N GLU A 63 -6.33 5.42 -16.82
CA GLU A 63 -4.97 5.03 -17.18
C GLU A 63 -4.32 4.12 -16.14
N ILE A 64 -4.51 4.37 -14.86
CA ILE A 64 -4.05 3.47 -13.79
C ILE A 64 -4.71 2.09 -13.96
N GLU A 65 -6.03 2.04 -14.17
CA GLU A 65 -6.79 0.80 -14.35
C GLU A 65 -6.22 -0.09 -15.45
N LYS A 66 -5.86 0.49 -16.59
CA LYS A 66 -5.26 -0.23 -17.73
C LYS A 66 -3.91 -0.90 -17.39
N THR A 67 -3.22 -0.43 -16.35
CA THR A 67 -1.94 -1.00 -15.91
C THR A 67 -2.12 -2.14 -14.92
N LEU A 68 -3.29 -2.26 -14.31
CA LEU A 68 -3.54 -3.25 -13.26
C LEU A 68 -3.58 -4.66 -13.84
N LYS A 69 -2.74 -5.52 -13.30
CA LYS A 69 -2.70 -6.96 -13.58
C LYS A 69 -2.69 -7.73 -12.28
N LYS A 70 -2.91 -9.03 -12.36
CA LYS A 70 -2.71 -9.91 -11.20
C LYS A 70 -1.32 -9.72 -10.63
N ASP A 71 -1.25 -9.32 -9.37
CA ASP A 71 0.01 -9.01 -8.69
C ASP A 71 -0.03 -9.47 -7.23
N GLU A 72 0.94 -10.31 -6.85
CA GLU A 72 1.07 -10.81 -5.49
C GLU A 72 1.44 -9.72 -4.47
N CYS A 73 2.04 -8.63 -4.93
CA CYS A 73 2.40 -7.49 -4.09
C CYS A 73 1.20 -6.62 -3.72
N ILE A 74 0.08 -6.74 -4.44
CA ILE A 74 -1.14 -5.96 -4.19
C ILE A 74 -2.17 -6.86 -3.50
N LYS A 75 -2.65 -6.42 -2.34
CA LYS A 75 -3.73 -7.06 -1.59
C LYS A 75 -4.96 -6.17 -1.58
N VAL A 76 -6.09 -6.74 -1.93
CA VAL A 76 -7.41 -6.15 -1.69
C VAL A 76 -7.81 -6.45 -0.26
N ILE A 77 -8.23 -5.44 0.48
CA ILE A 77 -8.59 -5.56 1.89
C ILE A 77 -10.10 -5.60 2.00
N TYR A 78 -10.58 -6.63 2.65
CA TYR A 78 -12.01 -6.83 2.93
C TYR A 78 -12.31 -6.68 4.43
N ASP A 79 -13.47 -6.12 4.74
CA ASP A 79 -14.17 -6.30 6.00
C ASP A 79 -15.48 -7.02 5.69
N ASN A 80 -15.61 -8.26 6.15
CA ASN A 80 -16.60 -9.21 5.67
C ASN A 80 -16.51 -9.36 4.13
N GLU A 81 -17.56 -9.03 3.38
CA GLU A 81 -17.61 -9.10 1.91
C GLU A 81 -17.30 -7.76 1.22
N ASN A 82 -17.11 -6.68 1.97
CA ASN A 82 -16.92 -5.35 1.42
C ASN A 82 -15.43 -5.04 1.22
N ILE A 83 -15.08 -4.57 0.03
CA ILE A 83 -13.75 -4.00 -0.22
C ILE A 83 -13.65 -2.67 0.54
N ILE A 84 -12.75 -2.62 1.52
CA ILE A 84 -12.50 -1.45 2.36
C ILE A 84 -11.19 -0.74 2.02
N GLY A 85 -10.34 -1.33 1.20
CA GLY A 85 -9.07 -0.72 0.85
C GLY A 85 -8.15 -1.64 0.06
N MET A 86 -6.93 -1.18 -0.10
CA MET A 86 -5.83 -1.95 -0.69
C MET A 86 -4.52 -1.72 0.07
N LEU A 87 -3.64 -2.69 -0.04
CA LEU A 87 -2.25 -2.65 0.44
C LEU A 87 -1.33 -3.07 -0.70
N SER A 88 -0.31 -2.28 -1.00
CA SER A 88 0.85 -2.72 -1.77
C SER A 88 2.03 -2.89 -0.82
N ALA A 89 2.50 -4.14 -0.66
CA ALA A 89 3.64 -4.45 0.19
C ALA A 89 4.52 -5.50 -0.49
N TYR A 90 5.84 -5.29 -0.46
CA TYR A 90 6.80 -6.14 -1.14
C TYR A 90 8.19 -6.13 -0.49
N THR A 91 9.05 -7.01 -0.96
CA THR A 91 10.41 -7.18 -0.45
C THR A 91 11.42 -6.90 -1.55
N HIS A 92 12.70 -6.94 -1.22
CA HIS A 92 13.76 -6.79 -2.21
C HIS A 92 13.61 -7.76 -3.38
N ASP A 93 13.28 -9.03 -3.11
CA ASP A 93 13.24 -10.09 -4.13
C ASP A 93 11.88 -10.21 -4.84
N LYS A 94 10.82 -9.68 -4.23
CA LYS A 94 9.46 -9.69 -4.79
C LYS A 94 8.98 -8.25 -4.90
N ARG A 95 9.16 -7.65 -6.06
CA ARG A 95 8.70 -6.30 -6.38
C ARG A 95 7.54 -6.34 -7.36
N PRO A 96 6.61 -5.37 -7.31
CA PRO A 96 5.57 -5.26 -8.31
C PRO A 96 6.18 -5.14 -9.70
N LYS A 97 5.56 -5.80 -10.68
CA LYS A 97 5.97 -5.68 -12.08
C LYS A 97 5.43 -4.37 -12.63
N THR A 98 6.30 -3.41 -12.81
CA THR A 98 5.96 -2.13 -13.41
C THR A 98 5.56 -2.30 -14.87
N GLN A 99 4.45 -1.70 -15.26
CA GLN A 99 4.01 -1.68 -16.64
C GLN A 99 3.64 -0.25 -17.04
N PHE A 100 4.52 0.35 -17.82
CA PHE A 100 4.26 1.66 -18.42
C PHE A 100 3.38 1.50 -19.64
N ARG A 101 2.24 2.18 -19.66
CA ARG A 101 1.42 2.33 -20.86
C ARG A 101 1.40 3.74 -21.39
N THR A 102 1.71 4.72 -20.55
CA THR A 102 1.76 6.13 -20.94
C THR A 102 2.98 6.82 -20.37
N ILE A 103 3.46 7.87 -21.08
CA ILE A 103 4.57 8.71 -20.63
C ILE A 103 4.27 9.38 -19.27
N LYS A 104 3.00 9.69 -19.00
CA LYS A 104 2.57 10.30 -17.74
C LYS A 104 2.79 9.38 -16.54
N LEU A 105 2.45 8.10 -16.67
CA LEU A 105 2.69 7.10 -15.63
C LEU A 105 4.18 6.80 -15.46
N LEU A 106 4.96 6.81 -16.55
CA LEU A 106 6.40 6.71 -16.47
C LEU A 106 7.01 7.87 -15.66
N ILE A 107 6.51 9.10 -15.83
CA ILE A 107 6.96 10.26 -15.05
C ILE A 107 6.68 10.03 -13.55
N VAL A 108 5.50 9.52 -13.18
CA VAL A 108 5.19 9.22 -11.77
C VAL A 108 6.23 8.27 -11.19
N GLU A 109 6.54 7.19 -11.89
CA GLU A 109 7.52 6.20 -11.42
C GLU A 109 8.94 6.74 -11.33
N ILE A 110 9.35 7.58 -12.27
CA ILE A 110 10.66 8.24 -12.20
C ILE A 110 10.71 9.14 -10.96
N LEU A 111 9.65 9.90 -10.69
CA LEU A 111 9.58 10.74 -9.49
C LEU A 111 9.65 9.90 -8.22
N ASP A 112 8.97 8.75 -8.18
CA ASP A 112 9.01 7.83 -7.05
C ASP A 112 10.39 7.22 -6.86
N TYR A 113 11.04 6.76 -7.93
CA TYR A 113 12.35 6.13 -7.88
C TYR A 113 13.40 6.93 -7.10
N PHE A 114 13.36 8.27 -7.25
CA PHE A 114 14.34 9.15 -6.58
C PHE A 114 14.02 9.46 -5.12
N VAL A 115 12.81 9.19 -4.64
CA VAL A 115 12.38 9.63 -3.30
C VAL A 115 11.96 8.50 -2.37
N ILE A 116 11.71 7.28 -2.89
CA ILE A 116 11.31 6.13 -2.06
C ILE A 116 12.47 5.55 -1.26
N CYS A 117 12.14 4.73 -0.28
CA CYS A 117 13.09 3.96 0.53
C CYS A 117 14.00 3.07 -0.30
N ASP A 118 15.26 2.93 0.11
CA ASP A 118 16.17 1.90 -0.40
C ASP A 118 15.84 0.57 0.28
N ILE A 119 15.25 -0.36 -0.48
CA ILE A 119 14.77 -1.64 0.04
C ILE A 119 15.92 -2.64 0.09
N LYS A 120 16.31 -3.07 1.28
CA LYS A 120 17.34 -4.09 1.52
C LYS A 120 16.71 -5.49 1.59
N LYS A 121 17.54 -6.53 1.53
CA LYS A 121 17.11 -7.94 1.51
C LYS A 121 16.21 -8.33 2.69
N ASP A 122 16.48 -7.78 3.88
CA ASP A 122 15.74 -8.12 5.11
C ASP A 122 14.61 -7.12 5.42
N ASP A 123 14.17 -6.34 4.43
CA ASP A 123 13.11 -5.35 4.58
C ASP A 123 11.78 -5.82 3.98
N VAL A 124 10.69 -5.45 4.65
CA VAL A 124 9.35 -5.40 4.05
C VAL A 124 9.01 -3.94 3.81
N TYR A 125 8.75 -3.58 2.56
CA TYR A 125 8.38 -2.22 2.19
C TYR A 125 6.87 -2.12 1.98
N ILE A 126 6.25 -1.16 2.65
CA ILE A 126 4.87 -0.76 2.43
C ILE A 126 4.87 0.36 1.40
N GLY A 127 4.57 0.04 0.15
CA GLY A 127 4.53 1.01 -0.94
C GLY A 127 3.27 1.86 -0.91
N GLU A 128 2.11 1.23 -0.71
CA GLU A 128 0.83 1.94 -0.73
C GLU A 128 -0.14 1.33 0.29
N ILE A 129 -0.82 2.18 1.06
CA ILE A 129 -2.01 1.83 1.84
C ILE A 129 -3.11 2.81 1.47
N ALA A 130 -4.20 2.32 0.93
CA ALA A 130 -5.39 3.11 0.67
C ALA A 130 -6.59 2.50 1.40
N ILE A 131 -7.24 3.28 2.24
CA ILE A 131 -8.54 2.93 2.84
C ILE A 131 -9.60 3.78 2.15
N ASP A 132 -10.68 3.11 1.71
CA ASP A 132 -11.86 3.75 1.13
C ASP A 132 -12.31 4.92 2.02
N GLU A 133 -12.60 6.06 1.43
CA GLU A 133 -12.92 7.29 2.17
C GLU A 133 -14.10 7.12 3.13
N ASN A 134 -15.11 6.32 2.75
CA ASN A 134 -16.27 6.00 3.59
C ASN A 134 -15.91 5.06 4.75
N GLN A 135 -14.70 4.50 4.76
CA GLN A 135 -14.20 3.58 5.78
C GLN A 135 -13.06 4.19 6.62
N ARG A 136 -12.69 5.44 6.36
CA ARG A 136 -11.65 6.14 7.13
C ARG A 136 -12.11 6.42 8.56
N SER A 137 -11.15 6.76 9.42
CA SER A 137 -11.36 7.08 10.85
C SER A 137 -11.88 5.91 11.72
N LYS A 138 -11.98 4.70 11.18
CA LYS A 138 -12.36 3.46 11.88
C LYS A 138 -11.16 2.63 12.36
N GLY A 139 -9.93 3.14 12.21
CA GLY A 139 -8.71 2.44 12.64
C GLY A 139 -8.14 1.42 11.65
N TYR A 140 -8.77 1.21 10.49
CA TYR A 140 -8.32 0.20 9.50
C TYR A 140 -6.87 0.41 9.04
N GLY A 141 -6.46 1.64 8.72
CA GLY A 141 -5.07 1.91 8.32
C GLY A 141 -4.06 1.54 9.39
N THR A 142 -4.36 1.85 10.65
CA THR A 142 -3.54 1.43 11.81
C THR A 142 -3.43 -0.08 11.89
N LYS A 143 -4.56 -0.79 11.72
CA LYS A 143 -4.58 -2.24 11.76
C LYS A 143 -3.78 -2.87 10.63
N VAL A 144 -3.93 -2.37 9.40
CA VAL A 144 -3.15 -2.84 8.24
C VAL A 144 -1.65 -2.75 8.52
N ILE A 145 -1.16 -1.63 9.05
CA ILE A 145 0.26 -1.44 9.35
C ILE A 145 0.72 -2.44 10.42
N LYS A 146 -0.06 -2.64 11.48
CA LYS A 146 0.25 -3.63 12.53
C LYS A 146 0.28 -5.05 11.97
N ASP A 147 -0.67 -5.41 11.11
CA ASP A 147 -0.70 -6.72 10.48
C ASP A 147 0.55 -6.96 9.60
N VAL A 148 1.06 -5.91 8.90
CA VAL A 148 2.32 -6.00 8.15
C VAL A 148 3.52 -6.16 9.08
N ILE A 149 3.56 -5.44 10.21
CA ILE A 149 4.63 -5.58 11.21
C ILE A 149 4.64 -7.00 11.78
N ASP A 150 3.49 -7.52 12.20
CA ASP A 150 3.34 -8.88 12.74
C ASP A 150 3.77 -9.95 11.72
N TYR A 151 3.39 -9.76 10.45
CA TYR A 151 3.83 -10.65 9.37
C TYR A 151 5.34 -10.61 9.19
N ALA A 152 5.92 -9.42 9.10
CA ALA A 152 7.34 -9.24 8.88
C ALA A 152 8.15 -9.89 10.02
N GLN A 153 7.71 -9.73 11.26
CA GLN A 153 8.31 -10.35 12.45
C GLN A 153 8.22 -11.88 12.38
N LYS A 154 7.03 -12.44 12.09
CA LYS A 154 6.84 -13.89 11.95
C LYS A 154 7.68 -14.52 10.83
N LYS A 155 8.01 -13.75 9.80
CA LYS A 155 8.83 -14.18 8.66
C LYS A 155 10.33 -13.94 8.85
N GLY A 156 10.75 -13.35 9.96
CA GLY A 156 12.16 -13.11 10.28
C GLY A 156 12.80 -11.93 9.54
N TYR A 157 11.98 -11.01 9.00
CA TYR A 157 12.50 -9.75 8.47
C TYR A 157 13.03 -8.87 9.60
N LYS A 158 13.91 -7.93 9.26
CA LYS A 158 14.55 -7.05 10.26
C LYS A 158 13.88 -5.69 10.36
N ARG A 159 13.24 -5.22 9.29
CA ARG A 159 12.58 -3.92 9.26
C ARG A 159 11.30 -3.94 8.43
N VAL A 160 10.34 -3.15 8.85
CA VAL A 160 9.28 -2.64 7.99
C VAL A 160 9.62 -1.21 7.65
N ILE A 161 9.62 -0.86 6.36
CA ILE A 161 9.92 0.48 5.88
C ILE A 161 8.76 1.03 5.05
N LEU A 162 8.61 2.34 5.02
CA LEU A 162 7.60 3.06 4.25
C LEU A 162 8.02 4.51 4.00
N ASP A 163 7.29 5.17 3.11
CA ASP A 163 7.49 6.58 2.81
C ASP A 163 6.29 7.42 3.24
N ALA A 164 6.56 8.58 3.82
CA ALA A 164 5.57 9.59 4.13
C ALA A 164 5.84 10.86 3.33
N ASP A 165 4.93 11.23 2.44
CA ASP A 165 5.02 12.46 1.65
C ASP A 165 5.10 13.69 2.57
N PHE A 166 6.01 14.61 2.30
CA PHE A 166 6.15 15.88 3.04
C PHE A 166 4.84 16.67 3.10
N ARG A 167 4.00 16.51 2.07
CA ARG A 167 2.67 17.15 1.96
C ARG A 167 1.59 16.44 2.80
N ASN A 168 1.92 15.29 3.46
CA ASN A 168 0.98 14.51 4.26
C ASN A 168 1.43 14.35 5.72
N PRO A 169 1.43 15.43 6.52
CA PRO A 169 1.88 15.39 7.92
C PRO A 169 1.02 14.45 8.78
N LYS A 170 -0.25 14.20 8.40
CA LYS A 170 -1.15 13.28 9.13
C LYS A 170 -0.67 11.83 9.00
N ALA A 171 -0.21 11.42 7.82
CA ALA A 171 0.35 10.08 7.62
C ALA A 171 1.65 9.91 8.42
N LYS A 172 2.57 10.89 8.33
CA LYS A 172 3.81 10.89 9.13
C LYS A 172 3.52 10.74 10.63
N ALA A 173 2.62 11.55 11.18
CA ALA A 173 2.24 11.49 12.59
C ALA A 173 1.60 10.14 12.97
N LEU A 174 0.84 9.51 12.07
CA LEU A 174 0.32 8.15 12.28
C LEU A 174 1.45 7.14 12.40
N TYR A 175 2.40 7.17 11.48
CA TYR A 175 3.53 6.23 11.46
C TYR A 175 4.42 6.40 12.69
N GLU A 176 4.71 7.64 13.11
CA GLU A 176 5.45 7.94 14.35
C GLU A 176 4.75 7.37 15.59
N ARG A 177 3.42 7.52 15.71
CA ARG A 177 2.65 6.91 16.82
C ARG A 177 2.69 5.38 16.81
N LEU A 178 2.90 4.76 15.66
CA LEU A 178 3.06 3.32 15.51
C LEU A 178 4.50 2.84 15.74
N GLY A 179 5.43 3.76 16.02
CA GLY A 179 6.82 3.44 16.36
C GLY A 179 7.79 3.55 15.19
N PHE A 180 7.35 3.97 14.02
CA PHE A 180 8.26 4.26 12.91
C PHE A 180 9.10 5.50 13.21
N LYS A 181 10.37 5.46 12.80
CA LYS A 181 11.31 6.58 12.91
C LYS A 181 11.76 7.00 11.51
N VAL A 182 11.89 8.31 11.31
CA VAL A 182 12.52 8.84 10.10
C VAL A 182 14.00 8.50 10.13
N TYR A 183 14.50 7.80 9.12
CA TYR A 183 15.93 7.50 8.99
C TYR A 183 16.59 8.26 7.83
N ASP A 184 15.80 8.74 6.87
CA ASP A 184 16.27 9.56 5.75
C ASP A 184 15.18 10.50 5.24
N LYS A 185 15.57 11.50 4.43
CA LYS A 185 14.70 12.44 3.76
C LYS A 185 15.20 12.62 2.33
N LYS A 186 14.40 12.21 1.37
CA LYS A 186 14.73 12.35 -0.04
C LYS A 186 13.79 13.35 -0.72
N SER A 187 14.31 14.13 -1.66
CA SER A 187 13.50 15.04 -2.46
C SER A 187 14.01 15.14 -3.89
N PHE A 188 13.08 15.20 -4.83
CA PHE A 188 13.37 15.35 -6.25
C PHE A 188 12.22 16.13 -6.94
N LEU A 189 12.53 17.17 -7.73
CA LEU A 189 11.58 17.98 -8.48
C LEU A 189 10.33 18.41 -7.66
N LYS A 190 10.55 18.97 -6.47
CA LYS A 190 9.52 19.42 -5.52
C LYS A 190 8.66 18.30 -4.91
N ARG A 191 8.99 17.03 -5.15
CA ARG A 191 8.45 15.89 -4.43
C ARG A 191 9.42 15.51 -3.32
N GLY A 192 8.94 15.28 -2.12
CA GLY A 192 9.79 14.90 -1.00
C GLY A 192 9.11 13.89 -0.09
N MET A 193 9.90 12.94 0.42
CA MET A 193 9.48 11.87 1.29
C MET A 193 10.32 11.78 2.55
N TYR A 194 9.68 11.55 3.67
CA TYR A 194 10.33 11.01 4.85
C TYR A 194 10.41 9.49 4.69
N ASN A 195 11.62 8.95 4.54
CA ASN A 195 11.83 7.52 4.54
C ASN A 195 11.85 7.05 5.99
N MET A 196 10.92 6.17 6.36
CA MET A 196 10.70 5.78 7.74
C MET A 196 10.87 4.28 7.93
N GLU A 197 11.38 3.88 9.10
CA GLU A 197 11.60 2.47 9.46
C GLU A 197 10.97 2.11 10.80
N PHE A 198 10.50 0.87 10.89
CA PHE A 198 10.18 0.17 12.14
C PHE A 198 11.12 -1.02 12.26
N LYS A 199 12.00 -1.02 13.24
CA LYS A 199 12.94 -2.13 13.51
C LYS A 199 12.23 -3.25 14.25
N LEU A 200 12.36 -4.46 13.72
CA LEU A 200 11.85 -5.68 14.33
C LEU A 200 12.92 -6.26 15.26
N SER A 201 12.49 -6.78 16.40
CA SER A 201 13.35 -7.43 17.41
C SER A 201 13.41 -8.93 17.17
#